data_c76eed3416ecb5122cf938f2087d3196
#
_entry.id   c76eed3416ecb5122cf938f2087d3196
#
_cell.length_a   1.000
_cell.length_b   1.000
_cell.length_c   1.000
_cell.angle_alpha   90.00
_cell.angle_beta   90.00
_cell.angle_gamma   90.00
#
_symmetry.space_group_name_H-M   'P 1'
#
loop_
_entity.id
_entity.type
_entity.pdbx_description
1 polymer ?
#
loop_
_entity_poly.entity_id
_entity_poly.type
_entity_poly.pdbx_seq_one_letter_code
_entity_poly.pdbx_strand_id
1 'polypeptide(L)'
;ILLPMLASVILLISPFGKTKTKRRVTSVILSILTFLASLALLLKVQASGTQVYAIGDWSAPFGISLVADPLSILLVCLTTFLGTACVLYASAGDDDQGSFFHPLIHFLILGVNGAFLTGDAFNLFVFFEVLLIASYSLLMHGGDKKNTRAALHYVIMNLVGSAVFLIALGILYGVLGTLNMADMAQKIALLQGDDVFLAKIGGMLLLVVFALKGALLPLHLWLPNTYASAIPVVAALFAIMTKVGVYSMMRVYTLIFGEQAGELSHIAQSWLWWLAIATIVMGAMGVLASKDLRKLTANLVIISVGTLVALVSVQTVESSAAAIYYLVHSTLVTAALFLLAGLIGAQRGSVEDRISAGPPLLQPRLLGVCFLVAGIAVI
;
A
#
# COMPACT_ATOMS: atom_id res chain seq x y z
N ILE A 1 -1.10 9.01 12.62
CA ILE A 1 -2.27 8.12 12.75
C ILE A 1 -3.51 8.92 13.17
N LEU A 2 -3.49 9.68 14.27
CA LEU A 2 -4.67 10.39 14.79
C LEU A 2 -5.21 11.47 13.83
N LEU A 3 -4.35 12.22 13.13
CA LEU A 3 -4.80 13.31 12.25
C LEU A 3 -5.73 12.83 11.12
N PRO A 4 -5.39 11.80 10.32
CA PRO A 4 -6.32 11.32 9.30
C PRO A 4 -7.59 10.69 9.89
N MET A 5 -7.54 10.11 11.09
CA MET A 5 -8.73 9.63 11.79
C MET A 5 -9.66 10.79 12.15
N LEU A 6 -9.12 11.84 12.76
CA LEU A 6 -9.89 13.05 13.09
C LEU A 6 -10.43 13.72 11.83
N ALA A 7 -9.66 13.75 10.74
CA ALA A 7 -10.11 14.27 9.46
C ALA A 7 -11.34 13.52 8.94
N SER A 8 -11.32 12.18 8.97
CA SER A 8 -12.47 11.36 8.58
C SER A 8 -13.72 11.69 9.42
N VAL A 9 -13.56 11.76 10.75
CA VAL A 9 -14.65 12.04 11.68
C VAL A 9 -15.21 13.47 11.48
N ILE A 10 -14.34 14.47 11.35
CA ILE A 10 -14.74 15.86 11.12
C ILE A 10 -15.55 15.98 9.83
N LEU A 11 -15.12 15.31 8.75
CA LEU A 11 -15.80 15.35 7.45
C LEU A 11 -17.13 14.58 7.45
N LEU A 12 -17.31 13.59 8.34
CA LEU A 12 -18.55 12.83 8.49
C LEU A 12 -19.61 13.58 9.33
N ILE A 13 -19.22 14.14 10.46
CA ILE A 13 -20.17 14.61 11.50
C ILE A 13 -20.41 16.11 11.42
N SER A 14 -19.47 16.89 10.95
CA SER A 14 -19.46 18.34 11.08
C SER A 14 -20.28 19.07 10.01
N PRO A 15 -20.76 20.29 10.28
CA PRO A 15 -21.24 21.21 9.27
C PRO A 15 -20.23 21.51 8.16
N PHE A 16 -18.96 21.17 8.37
CA PHE A 16 -17.88 21.23 7.38
C PHE A 16 -18.06 20.24 6.21
N GLY A 17 -18.81 19.15 6.39
CA GLY A 17 -19.13 18.17 5.33
C GLY A 17 -20.40 18.51 4.52
N LYS A 18 -21.20 19.49 4.91
CA LYS A 18 -22.53 19.74 4.31
C LYS A 18 -22.51 20.32 2.90
N THR A 19 -21.56 21.15 2.55
CA THR A 19 -21.43 21.72 1.21
C THR A 19 -20.17 21.20 0.52
N LYS A 20 -20.22 20.97 -0.81
CA LYS A 20 -19.07 20.49 -1.59
C LYS A 20 -17.82 21.34 -1.33
N THR A 21 -17.93 22.67 -1.41
CA THR A 21 -16.79 23.56 -1.24
C THR A 21 -16.18 23.46 0.15
N LYS A 22 -16.99 23.47 1.21
CA LYS A 22 -16.47 23.32 2.58
C LYS A 22 -15.78 21.99 2.78
N ARG A 23 -16.38 20.89 2.29
CA ARG A 23 -15.82 19.54 2.37
C ARG A 23 -14.46 19.45 1.66
N ARG A 24 -14.35 19.97 0.42
CA ARG A 24 -13.11 20.04 -0.35
C ARG A 24 -12.03 20.82 0.39
N VAL A 25 -12.34 22.06 0.79
CA VAL A 25 -11.38 22.94 1.51
C VAL A 25 -10.93 22.29 2.82
N THR A 26 -11.86 21.79 3.62
CA THR A 26 -11.52 21.12 4.89
C THR A 26 -10.64 19.88 4.66
N SER A 27 -10.98 19.06 3.67
CA SER A 27 -10.18 17.85 3.34
C SER A 27 -8.77 18.22 2.87
N VAL A 28 -8.62 19.24 2.02
CA VAL A 28 -7.31 19.74 1.57
C VAL A 28 -6.49 20.25 2.75
N ILE A 29 -7.06 21.08 3.61
CA ILE A 29 -6.36 21.61 4.80
C ILE A 29 -5.89 20.46 5.70
N LEU A 30 -6.76 19.50 6.00
CA LEU A 30 -6.44 18.37 6.88
C LEU A 30 -5.40 17.44 6.27
N SER A 31 -5.41 17.21 4.94
CA SER A 31 -4.36 16.45 4.26
C SER A 31 -3.01 17.16 4.28
N ILE A 32 -2.97 18.47 4.06
CA ILE A 32 -1.74 19.27 4.17
C ILE A 32 -1.20 19.23 5.61
N LEU A 33 -2.05 19.39 6.62
CA LEU A 33 -1.64 19.30 8.03
C LEU A 33 -1.08 17.91 8.35
N THR A 34 -1.68 16.85 7.82
CA THR A 34 -1.18 15.48 8.00
C THR A 34 0.18 15.29 7.34
N PHE A 35 0.38 15.85 6.15
CA PHE A 35 1.67 15.81 5.47
C PHE A 35 2.75 16.59 6.23
N LEU A 36 2.45 17.81 6.69
CA LEU A 36 3.38 18.61 7.49
C LEU A 36 3.76 17.94 8.81
N ALA A 37 2.80 17.27 9.47
CA ALA A 37 3.06 16.48 10.67
C ALA A 37 3.97 15.27 10.38
N SER A 38 3.83 14.64 9.22
CA SER A 38 4.73 13.53 8.82
C SER A 38 6.15 14.04 8.55
N LEU A 39 6.31 15.22 7.93
CA LEU A 39 7.62 15.86 7.73
C LEU A 39 8.27 16.22 9.07
N ALA A 40 7.49 16.78 10.02
CA ALA A 40 8.01 17.09 11.35
C ALA A 40 8.49 15.83 12.09
N LEU A 41 7.76 14.71 11.95
CA LEU A 41 8.17 13.44 12.54
C LEU A 41 9.43 12.88 11.82
N LEU A 42 9.54 13.04 10.50
CA LEU A 42 10.75 12.66 9.75
C LEU A 42 11.98 13.41 10.26
N LEU A 43 11.88 14.74 10.44
CA LEU A 43 12.98 15.55 10.99
C LEU A 43 13.34 15.11 12.42
N LYS A 44 12.33 14.77 13.23
CA LYS A 44 12.56 14.25 14.58
C LYS A 44 13.32 12.91 14.56
N VAL A 45 12.92 11.98 13.68
CA VAL A 45 13.59 10.67 13.53
C VAL A 45 15.03 10.84 13.02
N GLN A 46 15.28 11.78 12.11
CA GLN A 46 16.65 12.10 11.64
C GLN A 46 17.53 12.67 12.75
N ALA A 47 16.97 13.52 13.62
CA ALA A 47 17.71 14.18 14.69
C ALA A 47 17.93 13.28 15.91
N SER A 48 16.98 12.45 16.28
CA SER A 48 16.93 11.72 17.57
C SER A 48 16.87 10.20 17.40
N GLY A 49 16.98 9.68 16.17
CA GLY A 49 16.85 8.24 15.89
C GLY A 49 15.42 7.73 15.98
N THR A 50 15.29 6.41 15.98
CA THR A 50 13.98 5.72 16.02
C THR A 50 13.17 6.14 17.25
N GLN A 51 11.89 6.51 17.00
CA GLN A 51 10.95 6.87 18.04
C GLN A 51 10.01 5.70 18.31
N VAL A 52 9.85 5.32 19.57
CA VAL A 52 8.94 4.25 19.99
C VAL A 52 7.90 4.84 20.94
N TYR A 53 6.64 4.49 20.72
CA TYR A 53 5.54 4.87 21.59
C TYR A 53 4.73 3.63 21.99
N ALA A 54 4.76 3.29 23.27
CA ALA A 54 3.92 2.22 23.83
C ALA A 54 2.52 2.78 24.10
N ILE A 55 1.49 2.19 23.52
CA ILE A 55 0.10 2.64 23.72
C ILE A 55 -0.32 2.30 25.14
N GLY A 56 -0.72 3.34 25.89
CA GLY A 56 -1.12 3.20 27.29
C GLY A 56 0.01 2.85 28.26
N ASP A 57 1.27 3.06 27.86
CA ASP A 57 2.49 2.72 28.60
C ASP A 57 2.64 1.23 28.96
N TRP A 58 1.92 0.36 28.24
CA TRP A 58 2.07 -1.08 28.38
C TRP A 58 3.30 -1.56 27.60
N SER A 59 4.17 -2.28 28.29
CA SER A 59 5.35 -2.90 27.67
C SER A 59 5.01 -4.19 26.92
N ALA A 60 5.89 -4.59 25.97
CA ALA A 60 5.82 -5.93 25.39
C ALA A 60 5.91 -7.01 26.50
N PRO A 61 5.22 -8.15 26.34
CA PRO A 61 4.48 -8.62 25.15
C PRO A 61 3.02 -8.15 25.07
N PHE A 62 2.50 -7.45 26.08
CA PHE A 62 1.07 -7.14 26.19
C PHE A 62 0.67 -5.82 25.54
N GLY A 63 1.59 -4.87 25.41
CA GLY A 63 1.33 -3.55 24.85
C GLY A 63 1.60 -3.48 23.35
N ILE A 64 0.75 -2.71 22.65
CA ILE A 64 0.98 -2.35 21.24
C ILE A 64 2.00 -1.21 21.21
N SER A 65 3.06 -1.39 20.43
CA SER A 65 4.05 -0.36 20.17
C SER A 65 3.87 0.25 18.77
N LEU A 66 4.01 1.57 18.69
CA LEU A 66 4.17 2.29 17.44
C LEU A 66 5.64 2.65 17.29
N VAL A 67 6.21 2.40 16.12
CA VAL A 67 7.63 2.58 15.83
C VAL A 67 7.79 3.47 14.61
N ALA A 68 8.39 4.64 14.79
CA ALA A 68 8.79 5.52 13.72
C ALA A 68 10.30 5.41 13.53
N ASP A 69 10.74 4.59 12.59
CA ASP A 69 12.11 4.48 12.13
C ASP A 69 12.28 5.14 10.74
N PRO A 70 13.50 5.26 10.20
CA PRO A 70 13.73 5.91 8.92
C PRO A 70 12.91 5.34 7.76
N LEU A 71 12.71 4.01 7.72
CA LEU A 71 11.92 3.36 6.67
C LEU A 71 10.43 3.69 6.81
N SER A 72 9.87 3.48 8.01
CA SER A 72 8.45 3.69 8.26
C SER A 72 8.03 5.14 8.04
N ILE A 73 8.82 6.10 8.52
CA ILE A 73 8.46 7.52 8.40
C ILE A 73 8.61 8.04 6.97
N LEU A 74 9.57 7.53 6.19
CA LEU A 74 9.69 7.85 4.77
C LEU A 74 8.41 7.42 4.02
N LEU A 75 7.88 6.23 4.31
CA LEU A 75 6.67 5.71 3.69
C LEU A 75 5.40 6.44 4.16
N VAL A 76 5.37 6.89 5.40
CA VAL A 76 4.29 7.77 5.91
C VAL A 76 4.33 9.13 5.20
N CYS A 77 5.50 9.73 4.99
CA CYS A 77 5.64 10.96 4.21
C CYS A 77 5.18 10.78 2.77
N LEU A 78 5.58 9.67 2.13
CA LEU A 78 5.14 9.32 0.77
C LEU A 78 3.61 9.18 0.70
N THR A 79 3.01 8.47 1.66
CA THR A 79 1.55 8.25 1.72
C THR A 79 0.79 9.56 1.89
N THR A 80 1.24 10.41 2.81
CA THR A 80 0.56 11.67 3.11
C THR A 80 0.74 12.70 1.99
N PHE A 81 1.89 12.72 1.32
CA PHE A 81 2.13 13.49 0.10
C PHE A 81 1.19 13.04 -1.03
N LEU A 82 1.18 11.73 -1.33
CA LEU A 82 0.32 11.15 -2.34
C LEU A 82 -1.16 11.39 -2.04
N GLY A 83 -1.58 11.20 -0.78
CA GLY A 83 -2.93 11.48 -0.33
C GLY A 83 -3.34 12.94 -0.54
N THR A 84 -2.44 13.88 -0.24
CA THR A 84 -2.67 15.32 -0.46
C THR A 84 -2.84 15.62 -1.95
N ALA A 85 -1.96 15.09 -2.81
CA ALA A 85 -2.06 15.23 -4.26
C ALA A 85 -3.38 14.65 -4.81
N CYS A 86 -3.79 13.47 -4.32
CA CYS A 86 -5.05 12.82 -4.70
C CYS A 86 -6.27 13.63 -4.25
N VAL A 87 -6.28 14.18 -3.04
CA VAL A 87 -7.37 15.05 -2.54
C VAL A 87 -7.50 16.32 -3.38
N LEU A 88 -6.37 16.94 -3.75
CA LEU A 88 -6.34 18.10 -4.64
C LEU A 88 -6.91 17.75 -6.03
N TYR A 89 -6.46 16.67 -6.62
CA TYR A 89 -6.96 16.20 -7.92
C TYR A 89 -8.46 15.89 -7.89
N ALA A 90 -8.92 15.15 -6.88
CA ALA A 90 -10.32 14.79 -6.72
C ALA A 90 -11.24 16.01 -6.59
N SER A 91 -10.75 17.08 -5.98
CA SER A 91 -11.48 18.33 -5.83
C SER A 91 -11.82 19.04 -7.16
N ALA A 92 -11.25 18.56 -8.29
CA ALA A 92 -11.60 19.02 -9.63
C ALA A 92 -12.88 18.36 -10.19
N GLY A 93 -13.43 17.31 -9.54
CA GLY A 93 -14.70 16.72 -9.96
C GLY A 93 -14.90 15.23 -9.62
N ASP A 94 -13.83 14.45 -9.40
CA ASP A 94 -13.93 13.02 -9.10
C ASP A 94 -14.69 12.73 -7.79
N ASP A 95 -14.72 13.68 -6.85
CA ASP A 95 -15.44 13.60 -5.58
C ASP A 95 -16.95 13.85 -5.68
N ASP A 96 -17.45 14.20 -6.86
CA ASP A 96 -18.86 14.55 -7.08
C ASP A 96 -19.80 13.35 -7.04
N GLN A 97 -19.28 12.15 -7.20
CA GLN A 97 -20.05 10.91 -7.31
C GLN A 97 -20.48 10.33 -5.96
N GLY A 98 -20.13 10.95 -4.82
CA GLY A 98 -20.58 10.49 -3.50
C GLY A 98 -20.10 11.34 -2.33
N SER A 99 -20.95 11.42 -1.29
CA SER A 99 -20.68 12.26 -0.12
C SER A 99 -19.56 11.79 0.78
N PHE A 100 -19.23 10.51 0.75
CA PHE A 100 -18.26 9.88 1.66
C PHE A 100 -16.86 9.75 1.08
N PHE A 101 -16.60 10.28 -0.11
CA PHE A 101 -15.30 10.16 -0.78
C PHE A 101 -14.15 10.69 0.08
N HIS A 102 -14.22 11.94 0.54
CA HIS A 102 -13.16 12.54 1.35
C HIS A 102 -12.94 11.84 2.71
N PRO A 103 -13.98 11.51 3.50
CA PRO A 103 -13.80 10.70 4.70
C PRO A 103 -13.09 9.37 4.44
N LEU A 104 -13.47 8.66 3.37
CA LEU A 104 -12.88 7.36 3.02
C LEU A 104 -11.41 7.46 2.60
N ILE A 105 -11.01 8.52 1.88
CA ILE A 105 -9.59 8.77 1.57
C ILE A 105 -8.78 8.93 2.85
N HIS A 106 -9.24 9.75 3.79
CA HIS A 106 -8.54 9.94 5.06
C HIS A 106 -8.51 8.65 5.89
N PHE A 107 -9.57 7.84 5.83
CA PHE A 107 -9.61 6.54 6.48
C PHE A 107 -8.64 5.53 5.85
N LEU A 108 -8.47 5.57 4.53
CA LEU A 108 -7.46 4.79 3.83
C LEU A 108 -6.04 5.21 4.26
N ILE A 109 -5.76 6.52 4.28
CA ILE A 109 -4.48 7.07 4.74
C ILE A 109 -4.19 6.69 6.20
N LEU A 110 -5.22 6.68 7.06
CA LEU A 110 -5.11 6.19 8.45
C LEU A 110 -4.60 4.75 8.48
N GLY A 111 -5.24 3.86 7.73
CA GLY A 111 -4.88 2.44 7.70
C GLY A 111 -3.46 2.21 7.17
N VAL A 112 -3.09 2.89 6.08
CA VAL A 112 -1.74 2.80 5.48
C VAL A 112 -0.67 3.34 6.45
N ASN A 113 -0.88 4.50 7.04
CA ASN A 113 0.06 5.09 8.00
C ASN A 113 0.18 4.23 9.26
N GLY A 114 -0.92 3.64 9.72
CA GLY A 114 -0.92 2.73 10.86
C GLY A 114 -0.11 1.46 10.57
N ALA A 115 -0.27 0.88 9.37
CA ALA A 115 0.49 -0.29 8.96
C ALA A 115 2.01 -0.01 8.88
N PHE A 116 2.42 1.19 8.45
CA PHE A 116 3.84 1.57 8.41
C PHE A 116 4.42 1.89 9.80
N LEU A 117 3.62 2.37 10.72
CA LEU A 117 4.09 2.79 12.05
C LEU A 117 3.96 1.71 13.13
N THR A 118 3.28 0.60 12.86
CA THR A 118 3.11 -0.42 13.90
C THR A 118 4.37 -1.26 14.10
N GLY A 119 4.72 -1.51 15.36
CA GLY A 119 5.74 -2.48 15.78
C GLY A 119 5.14 -3.81 16.27
N ASP A 120 3.86 -4.04 16.03
CA ASP A 120 3.13 -5.24 16.46
C ASP A 120 2.45 -5.91 15.28
N ALA A 121 2.59 -7.25 15.17
CA ALA A 121 2.12 -8.02 14.03
C ALA A 121 0.59 -8.16 13.99
N PHE A 122 -0.09 -8.20 15.16
CA PHE A 122 -1.54 -8.20 15.20
C PHE A 122 -2.11 -6.83 14.84
N ASN A 123 -1.49 -5.78 15.35
CA ASN A 123 -1.88 -4.42 15.00
C ASN A 123 -1.62 -4.11 13.52
N LEU A 124 -0.60 -4.72 12.89
CA LEU A 124 -0.40 -4.68 11.44
C LEU A 124 -1.61 -5.30 10.72
N PHE A 125 -2.09 -6.47 11.16
CA PHE A 125 -3.31 -7.07 10.65
C PHE A 125 -4.50 -6.11 10.78
N VAL A 126 -4.72 -5.49 11.95
CA VAL A 126 -5.82 -4.55 12.16
C VAL A 126 -5.75 -3.36 11.19
N PHE A 127 -4.58 -2.78 10.97
CA PHE A 127 -4.43 -1.68 10.01
C PHE A 127 -4.61 -2.13 8.56
N PHE A 128 -4.25 -3.37 8.21
CA PHE A 128 -4.63 -3.94 6.91
C PHE A 128 -6.15 -4.00 6.75
N GLU A 129 -6.89 -4.42 7.76
CA GLU A 129 -8.37 -4.45 7.68
C GLU A 129 -8.96 -3.05 7.54
N VAL A 130 -8.44 -2.07 8.28
CA VAL A 130 -8.87 -0.66 8.18
C VAL A 130 -8.67 -0.11 6.77
N LEU A 131 -7.48 -0.28 6.19
CA LEU A 131 -7.21 0.20 4.83
C LEU A 131 -8.04 -0.54 3.78
N LEU A 132 -8.31 -1.82 3.96
CA LEU A 132 -9.09 -2.63 3.03
C LEU A 132 -10.56 -2.22 3.02
N ILE A 133 -11.18 -2.04 4.19
CA ILE A 133 -12.59 -1.58 4.28
C ILE A 133 -12.74 -0.22 3.58
N ALA A 134 -11.82 0.72 3.81
CA ALA A 134 -11.83 2.00 3.12
C ALA A 134 -11.67 1.84 1.60
N SER A 135 -10.76 0.97 1.17
CA SER A 135 -10.49 0.71 -0.25
C SER A 135 -11.68 0.06 -0.97
N TYR A 136 -12.38 -0.85 -0.32
CA TYR A 136 -13.60 -1.47 -0.87
C TYR A 136 -14.67 -0.40 -1.16
N SER A 137 -14.89 0.49 -0.19
CA SER A 137 -15.85 1.57 -0.32
C SER A 137 -15.45 2.57 -1.41
N LEU A 138 -14.16 2.91 -1.51
CA LEU A 138 -13.63 3.80 -2.55
C LEU A 138 -13.70 3.18 -3.94
N LEU A 139 -13.49 1.86 -4.07
CA LEU A 139 -13.60 1.16 -5.35
C LEU A 139 -15.05 1.15 -5.89
N MET A 140 -16.02 1.13 -4.98
CA MET A 140 -17.45 1.22 -5.32
C MET A 140 -17.93 2.65 -5.58
N HIS A 141 -17.09 3.65 -5.35
CA HIS A 141 -17.40 5.04 -5.58
C HIS A 141 -17.61 5.30 -7.08
N GLY A 142 -18.73 5.88 -7.46
CA GLY A 142 -19.09 6.05 -8.86
C GLY A 142 -19.73 4.82 -9.55
N GLY A 143 -20.08 3.83 -8.80
CA GLY A 143 -20.58 2.48 -9.06
C GLY A 143 -21.24 2.15 -10.40
N ASP A 144 -20.49 1.51 -11.32
CA ASP A 144 -21.02 0.76 -12.46
C ASP A 144 -20.99 -0.76 -12.15
N LYS A 145 -21.80 -1.56 -12.89
CA LYS A 145 -21.82 -3.04 -12.78
C LYS A 145 -20.43 -3.67 -12.97
N LYS A 146 -19.59 -3.07 -13.80
CA LYS A 146 -18.22 -3.51 -14.07
C LYS A 146 -17.36 -3.39 -12.81
N ASN A 147 -17.47 -2.28 -12.10
CA ASN A 147 -16.77 -2.03 -10.85
C ASN A 147 -17.21 -2.98 -9.74
N THR A 148 -18.51 -3.31 -9.67
CA THR A 148 -19.06 -4.25 -8.68
C THR A 148 -18.42 -5.63 -8.79
N ARG A 149 -18.21 -6.17 -10.01
CA ARG A 149 -17.58 -7.48 -10.19
C ARG A 149 -16.10 -7.47 -9.78
N ALA A 150 -15.37 -6.42 -10.14
CA ALA A 150 -13.97 -6.25 -9.76
C ALA A 150 -13.84 -6.10 -8.23
N ALA A 151 -14.72 -5.29 -7.62
CA ALA A 151 -14.79 -5.10 -6.18
C ALA A 151 -15.09 -6.41 -5.44
N LEU A 152 -16.05 -7.21 -5.90
CA LEU A 152 -16.37 -8.49 -5.28
C LEU A 152 -15.17 -9.45 -5.28
N HIS A 153 -14.48 -9.58 -6.43
CA HIS A 153 -13.28 -10.41 -6.52
C HIS A 153 -12.18 -9.91 -5.57
N TYR A 154 -11.97 -8.59 -5.52
CA TYR A 154 -11.01 -7.96 -4.62
C TYR A 154 -11.34 -8.22 -3.14
N VAL A 155 -12.59 -8.06 -2.74
CA VAL A 155 -13.07 -8.33 -1.36
C VAL A 155 -12.84 -9.78 -0.99
N ILE A 156 -13.29 -10.74 -1.84
CA ILE A 156 -13.18 -12.18 -1.55
C ILE A 156 -11.70 -12.59 -1.38
N MET A 157 -10.83 -12.19 -2.30
CA MET A 157 -9.41 -12.53 -2.23
C MET A 157 -8.76 -11.97 -0.97
N ASN A 158 -9.07 -10.72 -0.61
CA ASN A 158 -8.49 -10.11 0.58
C ASN A 158 -9.06 -10.71 1.88
N LEU A 159 -10.34 -11.09 1.92
CA LEU A 159 -10.95 -11.75 3.08
C LEU A 159 -10.31 -13.12 3.36
N VAL A 160 -10.06 -13.91 2.31
CA VAL A 160 -9.30 -15.16 2.44
C VAL A 160 -7.89 -14.90 2.96
N GLY A 161 -7.20 -13.87 2.43
CA GLY A 161 -5.89 -13.46 2.92
C GLY A 161 -5.90 -13.05 4.40
N SER A 162 -6.93 -12.36 4.84
CA SER A 162 -7.12 -11.95 6.24
C SER A 162 -7.32 -13.14 7.18
N ALA A 163 -8.07 -14.16 6.74
CA ALA A 163 -8.24 -15.40 7.50
C ALA A 163 -6.91 -16.15 7.66
N VAL A 164 -6.12 -16.27 6.57
CA VAL A 164 -4.78 -16.88 6.62
C VAL A 164 -3.84 -16.08 7.51
N PHE A 165 -3.94 -14.74 7.50
CA PHE A 165 -3.13 -13.88 8.36
C PHE A 165 -3.39 -14.17 9.84
N LEU A 166 -4.67 -14.26 10.25
CA LEU A 166 -5.02 -14.59 11.63
C LEU A 166 -4.51 -15.98 12.04
N ILE A 167 -4.61 -16.97 11.16
CA ILE A 167 -4.08 -18.32 11.42
C ILE A 167 -2.56 -18.25 11.63
N ALA A 168 -1.83 -17.54 10.77
CA ALA A 168 -0.39 -17.37 10.87
C ALA A 168 0.01 -16.71 12.20
N LEU A 169 -0.68 -15.63 12.58
CA LEU A 169 -0.46 -14.93 13.85
C LEU A 169 -0.81 -15.81 15.05
N GLY A 170 -1.88 -16.61 14.98
CA GLY A 170 -2.25 -17.54 16.03
C GLY A 170 -1.18 -18.59 16.28
N ILE A 171 -0.60 -19.16 15.21
CA ILE A 171 0.51 -20.12 15.32
C ILE A 171 1.74 -19.46 15.95
N LEU A 172 2.15 -18.28 15.43
CA LEU A 172 3.33 -17.58 15.94
C LEU A 172 3.14 -17.14 17.40
N TYR A 173 1.94 -16.68 17.75
CA TYR A 173 1.64 -16.33 19.14
C TYR A 173 1.68 -17.53 20.08
N GLY A 174 1.15 -18.68 19.63
CA GLY A 174 1.18 -19.92 20.42
C GLY A 174 2.60 -20.39 20.74
N VAL A 175 3.55 -20.19 19.83
CA VAL A 175 4.95 -20.60 19.97
C VAL A 175 5.79 -19.52 20.72
N LEU A 176 5.60 -18.23 20.37
CA LEU A 176 6.45 -17.15 20.88
C LEU A 176 5.88 -16.44 22.12
N GLY A 177 4.56 -16.55 22.35
CA GLY A 177 3.86 -15.84 23.43
C GLY A 177 3.83 -14.31 23.25
N THR A 178 4.11 -13.81 22.03
CA THR A 178 4.17 -12.37 21.72
C THR A 178 3.89 -12.13 20.26
N LEU A 179 3.32 -10.95 19.94
CA LEU A 179 3.20 -10.43 18.56
C LEU A 179 3.89 -9.08 18.40
N ASN A 180 4.59 -8.59 19.43
CA ASN A 180 5.51 -7.47 19.27
C ASN A 180 6.70 -7.90 18.40
N MET A 181 6.94 -7.23 17.27
CA MET A 181 7.91 -7.67 16.28
C MET A 181 9.36 -7.73 16.79
N ALA A 182 9.73 -6.81 17.68
CA ALA A 182 11.07 -6.79 18.29
C ALA A 182 11.24 -7.94 19.28
N ASP A 183 10.22 -8.24 20.10
CA ASP A 183 10.22 -9.36 21.02
C ASP A 183 10.16 -10.70 20.29
N MET A 184 9.38 -10.79 19.21
CA MET A 184 9.37 -11.96 18.28
C MET A 184 10.77 -12.26 17.75
N ALA A 185 11.49 -11.22 17.29
CA ALA A 185 12.84 -11.36 16.75
C ALA A 185 13.84 -11.93 17.77
N GLN A 186 13.70 -11.57 19.04
CA GLN A 186 14.54 -12.11 20.12
C GLN A 186 14.18 -13.55 20.46
N LYS A 187 12.88 -13.88 20.55
CA LYS A 187 12.41 -15.20 20.98
C LYS A 187 12.58 -16.26 19.89
N ILE A 188 12.44 -15.89 18.62
CA ILE A 188 12.53 -16.85 17.51
C ILE A 188 13.91 -17.51 17.43
N ALA A 189 14.97 -16.81 17.80
CA ALA A 189 16.34 -17.32 17.84
C ALA A 189 16.55 -18.40 18.92
N LEU A 190 15.64 -18.46 19.92
CA LEU A 190 15.74 -19.36 21.06
C LEU A 190 14.89 -20.63 20.91
N LEU A 191 14.11 -20.74 19.82
CA LEU A 191 13.21 -21.87 19.57
C LEU A 191 14.01 -23.16 19.35
N GLN A 192 13.43 -24.28 19.78
CA GLN A 192 14.01 -25.62 19.62
C GLN A 192 12.92 -26.66 19.29
N GLY A 193 13.33 -27.74 18.66
CA GLY A 193 12.44 -28.88 18.40
C GLY A 193 11.22 -28.53 17.54
N ASP A 194 10.04 -28.98 17.95
CA ASP A 194 8.79 -28.83 17.20
C ASP A 194 8.34 -27.37 17.07
N ASP A 195 8.75 -26.49 17.99
CA ASP A 195 8.41 -25.07 17.94
C ASP A 195 9.08 -24.35 16.75
N VAL A 196 10.28 -24.79 16.33
CA VAL A 196 10.94 -24.29 15.11
C VAL A 196 10.09 -24.61 13.89
N PHE A 197 9.54 -25.84 13.80
CA PHE A 197 8.70 -26.24 12.69
C PHE A 197 7.39 -25.45 12.64
N LEU A 198 6.74 -25.25 13.78
CA LEU A 198 5.51 -24.45 13.87
C LEU A 198 5.77 -22.97 13.51
N ALA A 199 6.85 -22.38 14.02
CA ALA A 199 7.24 -21.02 13.68
C ALA A 199 7.54 -20.85 12.17
N LYS A 200 8.17 -21.86 11.54
CA LYS A 200 8.39 -21.92 10.10
C LYS A 200 7.06 -21.91 9.32
N ILE A 201 6.09 -22.73 9.75
CA ILE A 201 4.74 -22.73 9.15
C ILE A 201 4.11 -21.34 9.27
N GLY A 202 4.09 -20.74 10.45
CA GLY A 202 3.55 -19.40 10.68
C GLY A 202 4.23 -18.34 9.80
N GLY A 203 5.57 -18.36 9.71
CA GLY A 203 6.34 -17.49 8.83
C GLY A 203 6.00 -17.68 7.36
N MET A 204 5.88 -18.91 6.86
CA MET A 204 5.52 -19.18 5.47
C MET A 204 4.07 -18.81 5.15
N LEU A 205 3.14 -18.93 6.09
CA LEU A 205 1.77 -18.43 5.92
C LEU A 205 1.75 -16.90 5.82
N LEU A 206 2.57 -16.19 6.62
CA LEU A 206 2.74 -14.74 6.46
C LEU A 206 3.28 -14.37 5.07
N LEU A 207 4.19 -15.18 4.49
CA LEU A 207 4.66 -14.98 3.13
C LEU A 207 3.51 -15.03 2.12
N VAL A 208 2.63 -16.04 2.23
CA VAL A 208 1.45 -16.15 1.36
C VAL A 208 0.54 -14.92 1.50
N VAL A 209 0.30 -14.46 2.72
CA VAL A 209 -0.51 -13.26 2.99
C VAL A 209 0.10 -12.03 2.34
N PHE A 210 1.37 -11.77 2.58
CA PHE A 210 2.02 -10.58 2.03
C PHE A 210 2.20 -10.67 0.52
N ALA A 211 2.39 -11.88 -0.04
CA ALA A 211 2.37 -12.12 -1.47
C ALA A 211 1.00 -11.76 -2.09
N LEU A 212 -0.11 -12.13 -1.43
CA LEU A 212 -1.44 -11.74 -1.84
C LEU A 212 -1.64 -10.21 -1.77
N LYS A 213 -1.27 -9.58 -0.64
CA LYS A 213 -1.41 -8.14 -0.43
C LYS A 213 -0.51 -7.32 -1.37
N GLY A 214 0.69 -7.83 -1.69
CA GLY A 214 1.61 -7.25 -2.66
C GLY A 214 1.29 -7.58 -4.11
N ALA A 215 0.34 -8.49 -4.37
CA ALA A 215 0.00 -8.98 -5.71
C ALA A 215 1.17 -9.69 -6.42
N LEU A 216 1.89 -10.58 -5.72
CA LEU A 216 2.85 -11.49 -6.34
C LEU A 216 2.16 -12.66 -7.03
N LEU A 217 2.78 -13.20 -8.05
CA LEU A 217 2.34 -14.44 -8.71
C LEU A 217 2.36 -15.61 -7.71
N PRO A 218 1.35 -16.48 -7.70
CA PRO A 218 0.15 -16.55 -8.57
C PRO A 218 -1.03 -15.68 -8.07
N LEU A 219 -0.86 -14.95 -6.97
CA LEU A 219 -1.93 -14.23 -6.26
C LEU A 219 -2.21 -12.81 -6.79
N HIS A 220 -1.65 -12.44 -7.95
CA HIS A 220 -1.71 -11.10 -8.55
C HIS A 220 -3.00 -10.79 -9.33
N LEU A 221 -3.81 -11.81 -9.66
CA LEU A 221 -4.92 -11.70 -10.64
C LEU A 221 -6.01 -10.71 -10.25
N TRP A 222 -6.13 -10.38 -8.97
CA TRP A 222 -7.10 -9.40 -8.49
C TRP A 222 -6.74 -7.96 -8.88
N LEU A 223 -5.44 -7.63 -8.98
CA LEU A 223 -4.95 -6.26 -9.09
C LEU A 223 -5.27 -5.58 -10.43
N PRO A 224 -4.99 -6.16 -11.62
CA PRO A 224 -5.14 -5.43 -12.89
C PRO A 224 -6.57 -4.96 -13.14
N ASN A 225 -7.54 -5.80 -12.85
CA ASN A 225 -8.95 -5.46 -13.05
C ASN A 225 -9.47 -4.50 -11.99
N THR A 226 -9.04 -4.64 -10.74
CA THR A 226 -9.43 -3.77 -9.63
C THR A 226 -8.93 -2.35 -9.84
N TYR A 227 -7.62 -2.19 -10.14
CA TYR A 227 -7.03 -0.85 -10.35
C TYR A 227 -7.53 -0.18 -11.63
N ALA A 228 -7.69 -0.93 -12.71
CA ALA A 228 -8.21 -0.38 -13.97
C ALA A 228 -9.69 0.00 -13.90
N SER A 229 -10.49 -0.61 -13.01
CA SER A 229 -11.90 -0.27 -12.82
C SER A 229 -12.13 0.89 -11.85
N ALA A 230 -11.19 1.17 -10.96
CA ALA A 230 -11.27 2.30 -10.03
C ALA A 230 -11.26 3.64 -10.77
N ILE A 231 -11.88 4.66 -10.18
CA ILE A 231 -11.70 6.03 -10.69
C ILE A 231 -10.23 6.44 -10.57
N PRO A 232 -9.71 7.32 -11.42
CA PRO A 232 -8.27 7.60 -11.55
C PRO A 232 -7.59 7.95 -10.23
N VAL A 233 -8.22 8.78 -9.43
CA VAL A 233 -7.68 9.20 -8.13
C VAL A 233 -7.60 8.06 -7.11
N VAL A 234 -8.56 7.14 -7.12
CA VAL A 234 -8.56 5.95 -6.25
C VAL A 234 -7.49 4.96 -6.71
N ALA A 235 -7.35 4.75 -8.03
CA ALA A 235 -6.28 3.92 -8.60
C ALA A 235 -4.89 4.46 -8.25
N ALA A 236 -4.71 5.79 -8.30
CA ALA A 236 -3.47 6.46 -7.91
C ALA A 236 -3.14 6.22 -6.42
N LEU A 237 -4.13 6.34 -5.53
CA LEU A 237 -3.97 6.02 -4.11
C LEU A 237 -3.66 4.55 -3.87
N PHE A 238 -4.23 3.64 -4.66
CA PHE A 238 -3.97 2.22 -4.53
C PHE A 238 -2.52 1.83 -4.89
N ALA A 239 -1.78 2.70 -5.60
CA ALA A 239 -0.36 2.47 -5.86
C ALA A 239 0.48 2.27 -4.58
N ILE A 240 0.10 2.91 -3.45
CA ILE A 240 0.79 2.71 -2.16
C ILE A 240 0.37 1.40 -1.47
N MET A 241 -0.82 0.86 -1.73
CA MET A 241 -1.34 -0.28 -0.99
C MET A 241 -0.53 -1.56 -1.21
N THR A 242 -0.10 -1.84 -2.45
CA THR A 242 0.77 -2.97 -2.73
C THR A 242 2.13 -2.84 -2.03
N LYS A 243 2.58 -1.60 -1.82
CA LYS A 243 3.83 -1.29 -1.12
C LYS A 243 3.74 -1.58 0.38
N VAL A 244 2.54 -1.53 0.98
CA VAL A 244 2.33 -2.01 2.36
C VAL A 244 2.62 -3.51 2.45
N GLY A 245 2.21 -4.32 1.46
CA GLY A 245 2.55 -5.74 1.39
C GLY A 245 4.06 -5.98 1.30
N VAL A 246 4.76 -5.26 0.41
CA VAL A 246 6.22 -5.33 0.27
C VAL A 246 6.93 -4.87 1.54
N TYR A 247 6.50 -3.76 2.15
CA TYR A 247 7.01 -3.28 3.43
C TYR A 247 6.87 -4.34 4.53
N SER A 248 5.73 -5.03 4.58
CA SER A 248 5.51 -6.10 5.55
C SER A 248 6.46 -7.27 5.34
N MET A 249 6.78 -7.62 4.07
CA MET A 249 7.84 -8.59 3.76
C MET A 249 9.20 -8.11 4.24
N MET A 250 9.58 -6.85 3.92
CA MET A 250 10.84 -6.29 4.41
C MET A 250 10.89 -6.37 5.93
N ARG A 251 9.84 -5.91 6.62
CA ARG A 251 9.81 -5.86 8.08
C ARG A 251 9.91 -7.25 8.73
N VAL A 252 9.13 -8.21 8.27
CA VAL A 252 9.08 -9.55 8.86
C VAL A 252 10.31 -10.38 8.53
N TYR A 253 10.78 -10.39 7.27
CA TYR A 253 11.87 -11.26 6.85
C TYR A 253 13.27 -10.67 7.04
N THR A 254 13.39 -9.39 7.39
CA THR A 254 14.68 -8.82 7.83
C THR A 254 14.79 -8.69 9.34
N LEU A 255 13.67 -8.45 10.06
CA LEU A 255 13.68 -8.26 11.50
C LEU A 255 13.43 -9.57 12.26
N ILE A 256 12.35 -10.31 11.92
CA ILE A 256 11.95 -11.51 12.66
C ILE A 256 12.70 -12.75 12.13
N PHE A 257 12.72 -12.96 10.82
CA PHE A 257 13.37 -14.10 10.15
C PHE A 257 14.67 -13.70 9.45
N GLY A 258 15.36 -12.66 9.96
CA GLY A 258 16.66 -12.19 9.47
C GLY A 258 17.82 -13.05 9.96
N GLU A 259 19.04 -12.51 9.85
CA GLU A 259 20.30 -13.22 10.18
C GLU A 259 20.34 -13.83 11.59
N GLN A 260 19.67 -13.19 12.56
CA GLN A 260 19.68 -13.60 13.97
C GLN A 260 18.60 -14.65 14.32
N ALA A 261 17.81 -15.13 13.35
CA ALA A 261 16.70 -16.04 13.61
C ALA A 261 17.12 -17.53 13.76
N GLY A 262 18.39 -17.84 13.93
CA GLY A 262 18.90 -19.21 14.11
C GLY A 262 18.55 -20.10 12.90
N GLU A 263 17.93 -21.25 13.13
CA GLU A 263 17.52 -22.18 12.07
C GLU A 263 16.45 -21.60 11.12
N LEU A 264 15.78 -20.55 11.55
CA LEU A 264 14.73 -19.86 10.78
C LEU A 264 15.25 -18.66 9.99
N SER A 265 16.58 -18.47 9.94
CA SER A 265 17.17 -17.40 9.16
C SER A 265 16.85 -17.56 7.68
N HIS A 266 16.40 -16.46 7.07
CA HIS A 266 16.18 -16.36 5.62
C HIS A 266 15.21 -17.39 5.02
N ILE A 267 14.24 -17.90 5.80
CA ILE A 267 13.30 -18.98 5.37
C ILE A 267 12.53 -18.66 4.09
N ALA A 268 12.30 -17.39 3.79
CA ALA A 268 11.54 -16.94 2.62
C ALA A 268 12.42 -16.59 1.41
N GLN A 269 13.74 -16.45 1.57
CA GLN A 269 14.63 -15.86 0.56
C GLN A 269 14.56 -16.55 -0.81
N SER A 270 14.69 -17.87 -0.84
CA SER A 270 14.64 -18.65 -2.09
C SER A 270 13.28 -18.53 -2.79
N TRP A 271 12.19 -18.51 -2.02
CA TRP A 271 10.85 -18.36 -2.55
C TRP A 271 10.61 -16.96 -3.11
N LEU A 272 11.04 -15.92 -2.39
CA LEU A 272 10.90 -14.52 -2.80
C LEU A 272 11.57 -14.27 -4.15
N TRP A 273 12.77 -14.81 -4.38
CA TRP A 273 13.50 -14.63 -5.64
C TRP A 273 12.72 -15.17 -6.85
N TRP A 274 12.28 -16.42 -6.79
CA TRP A 274 11.55 -17.04 -7.91
C TRP A 274 10.18 -16.43 -8.13
N LEU A 275 9.47 -16.11 -7.06
CA LEU A 275 8.18 -15.42 -7.14
C LEU A 275 8.34 -14.02 -7.75
N ALA A 276 9.40 -13.31 -7.42
CA ALA A 276 9.70 -12.00 -7.98
C ALA A 276 9.92 -12.05 -9.49
N ILE A 277 10.81 -12.93 -9.97
CA ILE A 277 11.08 -13.10 -11.41
C ILE A 277 9.80 -13.47 -12.16
N ALA A 278 9.07 -14.46 -11.66
CA ALA A 278 7.82 -14.89 -12.27
C ALA A 278 6.77 -13.75 -12.32
N THR A 279 6.72 -12.92 -11.27
CA THR A 279 5.83 -11.75 -11.20
C THR A 279 6.21 -10.69 -12.22
N ILE A 280 7.51 -10.40 -12.41
CA ILE A 280 8.00 -9.46 -13.43
C ILE A 280 7.59 -9.94 -14.83
N VAL A 281 7.82 -11.21 -15.15
CA VAL A 281 7.47 -11.79 -16.45
C VAL A 281 5.97 -11.69 -16.72
N MET A 282 5.13 -12.06 -15.73
CA MET A 282 3.68 -11.97 -15.86
C MET A 282 3.19 -10.53 -16.01
N GLY A 283 3.76 -9.61 -15.25
CA GLY A 283 3.47 -8.18 -15.38
C GLY A 283 3.84 -7.65 -16.78
N ALA A 284 5.01 -8.02 -17.30
CA ALA A 284 5.46 -7.63 -18.64
C ALA A 284 4.50 -8.15 -19.73
N MET A 285 4.08 -9.41 -19.67
CA MET A 285 3.07 -9.96 -20.59
C MET A 285 1.74 -9.19 -20.45
N GLY A 286 1.34 -8.82 -19.23
CA GLY A 286 0.15 -8.03 -18.98
C GLY A 286 0.24 -6.63 -19.59
N VAL A 287 1.40 -5.96 -19.52
CA VAL A 287 1.65 -4.66 -20.17
C VAL A 287 1.48 -4.78 -21.67
N LEU A 288 2.12 -5.77 -22.32
CA LEU A 288 2.04 -5.98 -23.76
C LEU A 288 0.61 -6.32 -24.25
N ALA A 289 -0.17 -6.99 -23.40
CA ALA A 289 -1.56 -7.34 -23.72
C ALA A 289 -2.57 -6.22 -23.41
N SER A 290 -2.14 -5.12 -22.80
CA SER A 290 -3.04 -4.05 -22.36
C SER A 290 -3.53 -3.19 -23.52
N LYS A 291 -4.83 -2.89 -23.52
CA LYS A 291 -5.50 -2.05 -24.52
C LYS A 291 -5.92 -0.68 -23.97
N ASP A 292 -5.83 -0.49 -22.67
CA ASP A 292 -6.23 0.72 -21.93
C ASP A 292 -5.05 1.18 -21.07
N LEU A 293 -4.86 2.50 -20.94
CA LEU A 293 -3.74 3.07 -20.16
C LEU A 293 -3.80 2.68 -18.67
N ARG A 294 -5.00 2.69 -18.07
CA ARG A 294 -5.18 2.25 -16.67
C ARG A 294 -4.80 0.79 -16.47
N LYS A 295 -5.17 -0.09 -17.42
CA LYS A 295 -4.80 -1.51 -17.35
C LYS A 295 -3.30 -1.73 -17.55
N LEU A 296 -2.69 -0.96 -18.47
CA LEU A 296 -1.25 -0.94 -18.66
C LEU A 296 -0.54 -0.52 -17.36
N THR A 297 -0.96 0.59 -16.76
CA THR A 297 -0.38 1.09 -15.49
C THR A 297 -0.55 0.07 -14.36
N ALA A 298 -1.70 -0.61 -14.27
CA ALA A 298 -1.91 -1.66 -13.27
C ALA A 298 -0.94 -2.84 -13.43
N ASN A 299 -0.60 -3.22 -14.67
CA ASN A 299 0.42 -4.23 -14.93
C ASN A 299 1.86 -3.72 -14.65
N LEU A 300 2.14 -2.42 -14.84
CA LEU A 300 3.40 -1.81 -14.39
C LEU A 300 3.54 -1.86 -12.86
N VAL A 301 2.45 -1.74 -12.09
CA VAL A 301 2.48 -1.96 -10.62
C VAL A 301 2.94 -3.38 -10.30
N ILE A 302 2.47 -4.40 -11.04
CA ILE A 302 2.90 -5.80 -10.84
C ILE A 302 4.39 -5.95 -11.12
N ILE A 303 4.90 -5.39 -12.21
CA ILE A 303 6.35 -5.39 -12.51
C ILE A 303 7.11 -4.74 -11.35
N SER A 304 6.65 -3.57 -10.91
CA SER A 304 7.29 -2.82 -9.82
C SER A 304 7.35 -3.61 -8.52
N VAL A 305 6.28 -4.34 -8.19
CA VAL A 305 6.27 -5.22 -7.01
C VAL A 305 7.26 -6.38 -7.18
N GLY A 306 7.28 -7.02 -8.34
CA GLY A 306 8.26 -8.07 -8.63
C GLY A 306 9.70 -7.57 -8.47
N THR A 307 10.03 -6.39 -9.02
CA THR A 307 11.35 -5.75 -8.88
C THR A 307 11.70 -5.47 -7.41
N LEU A 308 10.76 -4.91 -6.64
CA LEU A 308 10.96 -4.67 -5.21
C LEU A 308 11.24 -5.95 -4.44
N VAL A 309 10.45 -7.00 -4.69
CA VAL A 309 10.61 -8.28 -4.00
C VAL A 309 11.90 -8.98 -4.41
N ALA A 310 12.36 -8.84 -5.66
CA ALA A 310 13.68 -9.30 -6.08
C ALA A 310 14.80 -8.62 -5.28
N LEU A 311 14.74 -7.29 -5.14
CA LEU A 311 15.71 -6.54 -4.33
C LEU A 311 15.67 -6.96 -2.84
N VAL A 312 14.47 -7.16 -2.28
CA VAL A 312 14.30 -7.62 -0.89
C VAL A 312 14.87 -9.03 -0.69
N SER A 313 14.76 -9.91 -1.69
CA SER A 313 15.26 -11.29 -1.59
C SER A 313 16.78 -11.39 -1.57
N VAL A 314 17.52 -10.38 -2.05
CA VAL A 314 19.00 -10.36 -2.05
C VAL A 314 19.55 -10.12 -0.65
N GLN A 315 18.83 -9.38 0.19
CA GLN A 315 19.15 -9.14 1.62
C GLN A 315 20.53 -8.52 1.90
N THR A 316 21.06 -7.71 0.99
CA THR A 316 22.24 -6.86 1.24
C THR A 316 21.81 -5.43 1.59
N VAL A 317 22.76 -4.66 2.16
CA VAL A 317 22.51 -3.24 2.48
C VAL A 317 22.23 -2.45 1.21
N GLU A 318 22.99 -2.71 0.14
CA GLU A 318 22.86 -2.05 -1.16
C GLU A 318 21.51 -2.39 -1.82
N SER A 319 21.08 -3.66 -1.78
CA SER A 319 19.79 -4.07 -2.34
C SER A 319 18.62 -3.48 -1.55
N SER A 320 18.75 -3.38 -0.23
CA SER A 320 17.75 -2.75 0.64
C SER A 320 17.64 -1.25 0.36
N ALA A 321 18.78 -0.54 0.19
CA ALA A 321 18.77 0.87 -0.19
C ALA A 321 18.14 1.09 -1.57
N ALA A 322 18.48 0.24 -2.56
CA ALA A 322 17.87 0.27 -3.88
C ALA A 322 16.36 -0.01 -3.84
N ALA A 323 15.92 -0.97 -3.00
CA ALA A 323 14.51 -1.27 -2.81
C ALA A 323 13.73 -0.08 -2.24
N ILE A 324 14.27 0.61 -1.23
CA ILE A 324 13.65 1.79 -0.62
C ILE A 324 13.52 2.92 -1.65
N TYR A 325 14.62 3.21 -2.38
CA TYR A 325 14.60 4.23 -3.44
C TYR A 325 13.55 3.91 -4.51
N TYR A 326 13.59 2.68 -5.04
CA TYR A 326 12.67 2.24 -6.08
C TYR A 326 11.21 2.20 -5.60
N LEU A 327 10.97 1.90 -4.32
CA LEU A 327 9.62 1.91 -3.74
C LEU A 327 9.00 3.31 -3.80
N VAL A 328 9.74 4.34 -3.38
CA VAL A 328 9.28 5.73 -3.46
C VAL A 328 9.05 6.14 -4.90
N HIS A 329 10.04 5.91 -5.75
CA HIS A 329 10.02 6.27 -7.17
C HIS A 329 8.85 5.61 -7.91
N SER A 330 8.74 4.28 -7.85
CA SER A 330 7.71 3.53 -8.58
C SER A 330 6.29 3.86 -8.10
N THR A 331 6.11 4.18 -6.82
CA THR A 331 4.82 4.62 -6.29
C THR A 331 4.38 5.95 -6.89
N LEU A 332 5.27 6.94 -6.93
CA LEU A 332 4.96 8.26 -7.49
C LEU A 332 4.68 8.20 -8.98
N VAL A 333 5.50 7.45 -9.74
CA VAL A 333 5.34 7.31 -11.18
C VAL A 333 4.04 6.60 -11.54
N THR A 334 3.73 5.49 -10.90
CA THR A 334 2.47 4.77 -11.18
C THR A 334 1.24 5.57 -10.77
N ALA A 335 1.28 6.30 -9.66
CA ALA A 335 0.21 7.20 -9.29
C ALA A 335 0.01 8.32 -10.31
N ALA A 336 1.10 8.97 -10.77
CA ALA A 336 1.04 9.99 -11.82
C ALA A 336 0.45 9.44 -13.12
N LEU A 337 0.81 8.22 -13.53
CA LEU A 337 0.26 7.57 -14.72
C LEU A 337 -1.24 7.29 -14.60
N PHE A 338 -1.75 6.87 -13.43
CA PHE A 338 -3.19 6.71 -13.21
C PHE A 338 -3.94 8.04 -13.32
N LEU A 339 -3.43 9.11 -12.70
CA LEU A 339 -4.03 10.43 -12.78
C LEU A 339 -4.01 10.96 -14.22
N LEU A 340 -2.91 10.75 -14.93
CA LEU A 340 -2.76 11.17 -16.32
C LEU A 340 -3.70 10.39 -17.27
N ALA A 341 -3.84 9.06 -17.06
CA ALA A 341 -4.80 8.26 -17.78
C ALA A 341 -6.24 8.75 -17.58
N GLY A 342 -6.57 9.21 -16.36
CA GLY A 342 -7.83 9.86 -16.06
C GLY A 342 -8.06 11.15 -16.85
N LEU A 343 -7.07 12.05 -16.87
CA LEU A 343 -7.13 13.30 -17.63
C LEU A 343 -7.28 13.06 -19.14
N ILE A 344 -6.55 12.08 -19.68
CA ILE A 344 -6.66 11.68 -21.09
C ILE A 344 -8.06 11.12 -21.37
N GLY A 345 -8.55 10.22 -20.52
CA GLY A 345 -9.87 9.62 -20.67
C GLY A 345 -11.01 10.64 -20.63
N ALA A 346 -10.94 11.58 -19.69
CA ALA A 346 -11.94 12.66 -19.56
C ALA A 346 -12.03 13.54 -20.81
N GLN A 347 -10.92 13.77 -21.53
CA GLN A 347 -10.90 14.57 -22.76
C GLN A 347 -11.32 13.78 -24.00
N ARG A 348 -11.29 12.45 -23.98
CA ARG A 348 -11.57 11.59 -25.15
C ARG A 348 -13.00 11.03 -25.19
N GLY A 349 -13.83 11.32 -24.20
CA GLY A 349 -15.23 10.93 -24.12
C GLY A 349 -15.42 9.41 -24.19
N SER A 350 -16.18 8.89 -25.15
CA SER A 350 -16.52 7.46 -25.25
C SER A 350 -15.32 6.52 -25.54
N VAL A 351 -14.19 7.06 -26.00
CA VAL A 351 -12.95 6.29 -26.23
C VAL A 351 -12.20 6.08 -24.91
N GLU A 352 -12.42 6.96 -23.94
CA GLU A 352 -11.75 6.93 -22.65
C GLU A 352 -10.21 6.87 -22.77
N ASP A 353 -9.57 6.03 -21.97
CA ASP A 353 -8.12 5.84 -21.92
C ASP A 353 -7.62 4.69 -22.83
N ARG A 354 -8.41 4.25 -23.82
CA ARG A 354 -8.01 3.20 -24.77
C ARG A 354 -6.83 3.63 -25.64
N ILE A 355 -5.92 2.69 -25.89
CA ILE A 355 -4.76 2.85 -26.79
C ILE A 355 -5.23 2.65 -28.23
N SER A 356 -5.95 3.62 -28.75
CA SER A 356 -6.52 3.60 -30.11
C SER A 356 -6.66 5.03 -30.64
N ALA A 357 -6.86 5.18 -31.95
CA ALA A 357 -7.23 6.47 -32.54
C ALA A 357 -8.54 6.99 -31.89
N GLY A 358 -8.63 8.30 -31.69
CA GLY A 358 -9.79 8.92 -31.03
C GLY A 358 -9.80 10.44 -31.22
N PRO A 359 -10.74 11.14 -30.59
CA PRO A 359 -10.82 12.60 -30.63
C PRO A 359 -9.51 13.27 -30.21
N PRO A 360 -9.16 14.42 -30.81
CA PRO A 360 -7.99 15.16 -30.41
C PRO A 360 -8.12 15.64 -28.95
N LEU A 361 -7.01 15.62 -28.23
CA LEU A 361 -6.93 16.13 -26.87
C LEU A 361 -7.00 17.67 -26.87
N LEU A 362 -7.64 18.26 -25.85
CA LEU A 362 -7.68 19.73 -25.67
C LEU A 362 -6.28 20.30 -25.39
N GLN A 363 -5.44 19.53 -24.69
CA GLN A 363 -4.09 19.94 -24.28
C GLN A 363 -3.03 18.92 -24.68
N PRO A 364 -2.86 18.64 -26.01
CA PRO A 364 -2.04 17.53 -26.48
C PRO A 364 -0.55 17.67 -26.12
N ARG A 365 -0.02 18.89 -26.14
CA ARG A 365 1.40 19.14 -25.80
C ARG A 365 1.68 18.90 -24.32
N LEU A 366 0.84 19.44 -23.44
CA LEU A 366 1.01 19.28 -21.97
C LEU A 366 0.90 17.81 -21.56
N LEU A 367 -0.19 17.15 -21.97
CA LEU A 367 -0.43 15.74 -21.63
C LEU A 367 0.62 14.83 -22.28
N GLY A 368 1.06 15.14 -23.51
CA GLY A 368 2.12 14.39 -24.20
C GLY A 368 3.47 14.50 -23.47
N VAL A 369 3.86 15.69 -23.02
CA VAL A 369 5.09 15.89 -22.24
C VAL A 369 4.99 15.18 -20.89
N CYS A 370 3.88 15.31 -20.16
CA CYS A 370 3.67 14.61 -18.90
C CYS A 370 3.74 13.08 -19.09
N PHE A 371 3.15 12.56 -20.16
CA PHE A 371 3.18 11.12 -20.46
C PHE A 371 4.60 10.65 -20.82
N LEU A 372 5.34 11.44 -21.60
CA LEU A 372 6.73 11.14 -21.95
C LEU A 372 7.63 11.13 -20.71
N VAL A 373 7.51 12.14 -19.84
CA VAL A 373 8.28 12.22 -18.58
C VAL A 373 7.96 11.04 -17.68
N ALA A 374 6.66 10.73 -17.49
CA ALA A 374 6.26 9.58 -16.68
C ALA A 374 6.72 8.26 -17.31
N GLY A 375 6.66 8.12 -18.64
CA GLY A 375 7.14 6.93 -19.37
C GLY A 375 8.65 6.72 -19.23
N ILE A 376 9.45 7.79 -19.34
CA ILE A 376 10.90 7.73 -19.11
C ILE A 376 11.21 7.36 -17.65
N ALA A 377 10.44 7.89 -16.71
CA ALA A 377 10.61 7.59 -15.29
C ALA A 377 10.21 6.15 -14.91
N VAL A 378 9.46 5.42 -15.73
CA VAL A 378 9.18 3.98 -15.48
C VAL A 378 10.40 3.09 -15.69
N ILE A 379 11.31 3.51 -16.58
CA ILE A 379 12.54 2.76 -16.94
C ILE A 379 13.61 2.95 -15.88
#